data_93337175d0602528dca828779c7482f7
#
_entry.id   93337175d0602528dca828779c7482f7
#
_cell.length_a   1.000
_cell.length_b   1.000
_cell.length_c   1.000
_cell.angle_alpha   90.00
_cell.angle_beta   90.00
_cell.angle_gamma   90.00
#
_symmetry.space_group_name_H-M   'P 1'
#
loop_
_entity.id
_entity.type
_entity.pdbx_description
1 polymer ?
#
loop_
_entity_poly.entity_id
_entity_poly.type
_entity_poly.pdbx_seq_one_letter_code
_entity_poly.pdbx_strand_id
1 'polypeptide(L)'
;MTTERPASPDVAPDVALNAIQDAPPLAGATRRIPRPLQLPETAAYWQAASEGRLLVKRCTACGEHHHYPRDICPFCWSEATEWTVAAGTGTVYAHSTMGSGDAAYTIAYVTLSEGPTLMTNLVGAPPADWRIGQPVRVVFVPAEGGQAVPMFRPA
;
A
#
# COMPACT_ATOMS: atom_id res chain seq x y z
N MET A 1 -11.56 -31.77 8.65
CA MET A 1 -10.68 -30.75 9.26
C MET A 1 -11.09 -29.43 8.68
N THR A 2 -11.87 -28.66 9.41
CA THR A 2 -12.40 -27.34 8.97
C THR A 2 -11.34 -26.30 9.31
N THR A 3 -10.67 -25.78 8.29
CA THR A 3 -9.70 -24.69 8.45
C THR A 3 -10.48 -23.41 8.76
N GLU A 4 -10.52 -23.02 10.02
CA GLU A 4 -11.04 -21.71 10.43
C GLU A 4 -10.17 -20.61 9.82
N ARG A 5 -10.82 -19.74 9.06
CA ARG A 5 -10.22 -18.54 8.48
C ARG A 5 -9.93 -17.56 9.63
N PRO A 6 -8.69 -17.03 9.76
CA PRO A 6 -8.40 -16.06 10.81
C PRO A 6 -9.27 -14.82 10.61
N ALA A 7 -9.89 -14.36 11.70
CA ALA A 7 -10.73 -13.16 11.74
C ALA A 7 -9.91 -11.92 11.38
N SER A 8 -10.47 -11.10 10.48
CA SER A 8 -9.89 -9.79 10.16
C SER A 8 -9.90 -8.90 11.41
N PRO A 9 -8.82 -8.15 11.69
CA PRO A 9 -8.80 -7.23 12.82
C PRO A 9 -9.86 -6.15 12.63
N ASP A 10 -10.65 -5.92 13.67
CA ASP A 10 -11.73 -4.93 13.74
C ASP A 10 -11.16 -3.51 13.62
N VAL A 11 -11.46 -2.83 12.52
CA VAL A 11 -11.20 -1.40 12.32
C VAL A 11 -12.51 -0.74 11.93
N ALA A 12 -12.81 0.41 12.53
CA ALA A 12 -14.02 1.16 12.32
C ALA A 12 -14.30 1.40 10.83
N PRO A 13 -15.50 1.09 10.33
CA PRO A 13 -15.84 1.09 8.90
C PRO A 13 -15.81 2.47 8.23
N ASP A 14 -15.94 3.55 9.00
CA ASP A 14 -16.11 4.90 8.44
C ASP A 14 -14.84 5.54 7.87
N VAL A 15 -13.64 5.13 8.31
CA VAL A 15 -12.36 5.66 7.80
C VAL A 15 -11.98 5.03 6.45
N ALA A 16 -12.42 3.80 6.22
CA ALA A 16 -12.05 3.01 5.05
C ALA A 16 -12.76 3.44 3.76
N LEU A 17 -14.06 3.76 3.84
CA LEU A 17 -14.88 4.13 2.67
C LEU A 17 -14.51 5.50 2.10
N ASN A 18 -14.13 6.45 2.93
CA ASN A 18 -13.73 7.80 2.50
C ASN A 18 -12.40 7.80 1.74
N ALA A 19 -11.47 6.88 2.07
CA ALA A 19 -10.16 6.80 1.43
C ALA A 19 -10.24 6.35 -0.06
N ILE A 20 -11.25 5.60 -0.45
CA ILE A 20 -11.45 5.15 -1.84
C ILE A 20 -12.15 6.24 -2.66
N GLN A 21 -13.08 6.98 -2.05
CA GLN A 21 -13.85 8.05 -2.71
C GLN A 21 -13.03 9.32 -2.95
N ASP A 22 -12.03 9.59 -2.10
CA ASP A 22 -11.14 10.75 -2.18
C ASP A 22 -9.84 10.48 -2.97
N ALA A 23 -9.77 9.40 -3.74
CA ALA A 23 -8.60 9.14 -4.58
C ALA A 23 -8.42 10.29 -5.58
N PRO A 24 -7.29 11.03 -5.55
CA PRO A 24 -7.08 12.12 -6.48
C PRO A 24 -7.00 11.57 -7.92
N PRO A 25 -7.40 12.37 -8.93
CA PRO A 25 -7.18 11.98 -10.31
C PRO A 25 -5.69 11.66 -10.50
N LEU A 26 -5.42 10.54 -11.17
CA LEU A 26 -4.05 10.19 -11.54
C LEU A 26 -3.49 11.33 -12.41
N ALA A 27 -2.30 11.79 -12.09
CA ALA A 27 -1.54 12.60 -13.03
C ALA A 27 -1.34 11.75 -14.29
N GLY A 28 -1.89 12.20 -15.43
CA GLY A 28 -2.03 11.40 -16.63
C GLY A 28 -3.36 10.63 -16.68
N ALA A 29 -4.44 11.32 -17.04
CA ALA A 29 -5.81 10.78 -17.11
C ALA A 29 -6.00 9.55 -18.02
N THR A 30 -4.97 9.15 -18.77
CA THR A 30 -4.99 8.04 -19.73
C THR A 30 -4.30 6.78 -19.23
N ARG A 31 -3.58 6.82 -18.09
CA ARG A 31 -2.82 5.67 -17.61
C ARG A 31 -3.75 4.62 -16.97
N ARG A 32 -3.80 3.46 -17.57
CA ARG A 32 -4.44 2.28 -16.98
C ARG A 32 -3.51 1.65 -15.94
N ILE A 33 -4.07 1.31 -14.79
CA ILE A 33 -3.38 0.55 -13.76
C ILE A 33 -3.75 -0.91 -13.98
N PRO A 34 -2.78 -1.77 -14.36
CA PRO A 34 -3.08 -3.19 -14.56
C PRO A 34 -3.51 -3.84 -13.24
N ARG A 35 -4.38 -4.83 -13.34
CA ARG A 35 -4.79 -5.61 -12.16
C ARG A 35 -3.56 -6.30 -11.54
N PRO A 36 -3.32 -6.13 -10.24
CA PRO A 36 -2.22 -6.80 -9.56
C PRO A 36 -2.41 -8.31 -9.54
N LEU A 37 -1.29 -9.06 -9.65
CA LEU A 37 -1.29 -10.49 -9.44
C LEU A 37 -1.53 -10.77 -7.95
N GLN A 38 -2.56 -11.55 -7.66
CA GLN A 38 -2.90 -11.95 -6.30
C GLN A 38 -2.47 -13.39 -6.08
N LEU A 39 -1.57 -13.60 -5.13
CA LEU A 39 -1.16 -14.90 -4.65
C LEU A 39 -1.98 -15.27 -3.40
N PRO A 40 -2.15 -16.57 -3.07
CA PRO A 40 -2.87 -16.98 -1.86
C PRO A 40 -2.35 -16.30 -0.59
N GLU A 41 -1.03 -16.17 -0.43
CA GLU A 41 -0.38 -15.51 0.72
C GLU A 41 -0.67 -14.00 0.81
N THR A 42 -1.03 -13.35 -0.31
CA THR A 42 -1.31 -11.91 -0.37
C THR A 42 -2.81 -11.59 -0.50
N ALA A 43 -3.67 -12.59 -0.51
CA ALA A 43 -5.10 -12.39 -0.69
C ALA A 43 -5.70 -11.46 0.37
N ALA A 44 -5.32 -11.62 1.64
CA ALA A 44 -5.77 -10.76 2.74
C ALA A 44 -5.33 -9.30 2.56
N TYR A 45 -4.11 -9.07 2.04
CA TYR A 45 -3.60 -7.72 1.73
C TYR A 45 -4.47 -7.02 0.68
N TRP A 46 -4.77 -7.70 -0.42
CA TRP A 46 -5.57 -7.13 -1.50
C TRP A 46 -7.04 -6.96 -1.13
N GLN A 47 -7.59 -7.88 -0.33
CA GLN A 47 -8.94 -7.71 0.22
C GLN A 47 -9.01 -6.47 1.11
N ALA A 48 -8.08 -6.31 2.04
CA ALA A 48 -8.03 -5.15 2.92
C ALA A 48 -7.82 -3.84 2.14
N ALA A 49 -7.00 -3.86 1.08
CA ALA A 49 -6.84 -2.70 0.21
C ALA A 49 -8.16 -2.27 -0.44
N SER A 50 -9.00 -3.23 -0.88
CA SER A 50 -10.33 -2.93 -1.41
C SER A 50 -11.31 -2.42 -0.36
N GLU A 51 -11.02 -2.64 0.91
CA GLU A 51 -11.75 -2.11 2.07
C GLU A 51 -11.12 -0.80 2.61
N GLY A 52 -10.12 -0.24 1.90
CA GLY A 52 -9.44 1.00 2.27
C GLY A 52 -8.46 0.86 3.44
N ARG A 53 -7.92 -0.35 3.68
CA ARG A 53 -6.94 -0.62 4.74
C ARG A 53 -5.61 -1.09 4.16
N LEU A 54 -4.52 -0.46 4.59
CA LEU A 54 -3.18 -0.91 4.27
C LEU A 54 -2.71 -1.91 5.32
N LEU A 55 -2.39 -3.13 4.91
CA LEU A 55 -1.83 -4.15 5.79
C LEU A 55 -0.32 -4.29 5.60
N VAL A 56 0.37 -4.57 6.69
CA VAL A 56 1.75 -5.04 6.73
C VAL A 56 1.84 -6.31 7.56
N LYS A 57 2.90 -7.08 7.40
CA LYS A 57 3.18 -8.22 8.27
C LYS A 57 4.04 -7.77 9.47
N ARG A 58 3.73 -8.30 10.65
CA ARG A 58 4.54 -8.18 11.85
C ARG A 58 4.98 -9.56 12.29
N CYS A 59 6.25 -9.73 12.59
CA CYS A 59 6.76 -10.95 13.19
C CYS A 59 6.57 -10.91 14.71
N THR A 60 5.88 -11.89 15.29
CA THR A 60 5.68 -11.96 16.74
C THR A 60 6.91 -12.48 17.47
N ALA A 61 7.86 -13.12 16.77
CA ALA A 61 9.10 -13.62 17.37
C ALA A 61 10.17 -12.52 17.54
N CYS A 62 10.38 -11.65 16.55
CA CYS A 62 11.39 -10.58 16.62
C CYS A 62 10.78 -9.16 16.71
N GLY A 63 9.47 -9.00 16.55
CA GLY A 63 8.79 -7.72 16.64
C GLY A 63 8.81 -6.88 15.35
N GLU A 64 9.64 -7.22 14.37
CA GLU A 64 9.85 -6.45 13.15
C GLU A 64 8.63 -6.49 12.21
N HIS A 65 8.32 -5.35 11.60
CA HIS A 65 7.35 -5.25 10.52
C HIS A 65 8.04 -5.44 9.17
N HIS A 66 7.36 -6.04 8.21
CA HIS A 66 7.88 -6.20 6.86
C HIS A 66 6.82 -6.04 5.77
N HIS A 67 7.27 -5.57 4.63
CA HIS A 67 6.62 -5.54 3.35
C HIS A 67 7.69 -5.87 2.28
N TYR A 68 7.50 -6.78 1.38
CA TYR A 68 6.32 -7.47 0.87
C TYR A 68 5.81 -8.49 1.91
N PRO A 69 4.47 -8.73 2.02
CA PRO A 69 3.91 -9.59 3.07
C PRO A 69 4.18 -11.08 2.77
N ARG A 70 5.13 -11.65 3.49
CA ARG A 70 5.53 -13.06 3.42
C ARG A 70 5.08 -13.80 4.67
N ASP A 71 4.86 -15.10 4.55
CA ASP A 71 4.50 -15.94 5.70
C ASP A 71 5.71 -16.27 6.60
N ILE A 72 6.92 -16.13 6.04
CA ILE A 72 8.17 -16.28 6.80
C ILE A 72 8.81 -14.90 6.96
N CYS A 73 9.19 -14.57 8.19
CA CYS A 73 9.86 -13.30 8.51
C CYS A 73 11.22 -13.21 7.82
N PRO A 74 11.51 -12.14 7.06
CA PRO A 74 12.79 -11.99 6.34
C PRO A 74 13.96 -11.68 7.29
N PHE A 75 13.71 -11.31 8.55
CA PHE A 75 14.75 -10.93 9.50
C PHE A 75 15.20 -12.08 10.39
N CYS A 76 14.28 -12.93 10.88
CA CYS A 76 14.60 -14.00 11.82
C CYS A 76 14.15 -15.39 11.36
N TRP A 77 13.56 -15.52 10.17
CA TRP A 77 13.11 -16.77 9.56
C TRP A 77 11.97 -17.49 10.30
N SER A 78 11.35 -16.83 11.29
CA SER A 78 10.20 -17.37 12.00
C SER A 78 8.95 -17.37 11.11
N GLU A 79 8.11 -18.40 11.23
CA GLU A 79 6.77 -18.48 10.64
C GLU A 79 5.70 -17.75 11.49
N ALA A 80 6.08 -17.27 12.68
CA ALA A 80 5.17 -16.56 13.58
C ALA A 80 4.95 -15.12 13.09
N THR A 81 4.16 -14.97 12.04
CA THR A 81 3.81 -13.67 11.46
C THR A 81 2.32 -13.41 11.55
N GLU A 82 1.94 -12.16 11.77
CA GLU A 82 0.56 -11.70 11.83
C GLU A 82 0.31 -10.50 10.91
N TRP A 83 -0.94 -10.27 10.53
CA TRP A 83 -1.35 -9.08 9.82
C TRP A 83 -1.59 -7.93 10.78
N THR A 84 -1.05 -6.75 10.45
CA THR A 84 -1.25 -5.51 11.21
C THR A 84 -1.73 -4.43 10.26
N VAL A 85 -2.72 -3.64 10.69
CA VAL A 85 -3.18 -2.46 9.94
C VAL A 85 -2.18 -1.35 10.15
N ALA A 86 -1.59 -0.87 9.05
CA ALA A 86 -0.70 0.28 9.07
C ALA A 86 -1.49 1.59 9.17
N ALA A 87 -0.90 2.61 9.79
CA ALA A 87 -1.47 3.97 9.88
C ALA A 87 -1.67 4.61 8.50
N GLY A 88 -1.00 4.08 7.47
CA GLY A 88 -1.06 4.60 6.12
C GLY A 88 -0.30 5.91 5.92
N THR A 89 0.51 6.32 6.88
CA THR A 89 1.40 7.48 6.81
C THR A 89 2.84 7.05 6.60
N GLY A 90 3.62 7.90 5.93
CA GLY A 90 5.03 7.62 5.68
C GLY A 90 5.76 8.80 5.08
N THR A 91 6.99 8.57 4.66
CA THR A 91 7.84 9.56 4.00
C THR A 91 8.42 9.02 2.69
N VAL A 92 8.56 9.87 1.70
CA VAL A 92 9.20 9.52 0.43
C VAL A 92 10.68 9.24 0.68
N TYR A 93 11.08 7.99 0.51
CA TYR A 93 12.48 7.56 0.61
C TYR A 93 13.25 7.86 -0.67
N ALA A 94 12.64 7.51 -1.82
CA ALA A 94 13.19 7.77 -3.15
C ALA A 94 12.05 7.84 -4.16
N HIS A 95 12.24 8.57 -5.25
CA HIS A 95 11.27 8.60 -6.34
C HIS A 95 11.94 8.79 -7.70
N SER A 96 11.22 8.41 -8.76
CA SER A 96 11.61 8.62 -10.14
C SER A 96 10.38 8.86 -10.99
N THR A 97 10.48 9.78 -11.94
CA THR A 97 9.40 10.02 -12.91
C THR A 97 9.65 9.20 -14.17
N MET A 98 8.63 8.48 -14.59
CA MET A 98 8.60 7.67 -15.80
C MET A 98 7.66 8.29 -16.83
N GLY A 99 8.05 8.20 -18.11
CA GLY A 99 7.26 8.79 -19.22
C GLY A 99 7.42 10.30 -19.34
N SER A 100 6.59 10.92 -20.18
CA SER A 100 6.59 12.35 -20.44
C SER A 100 5.17 12.86 -20.73
N GLY A 101 4.95 14.16 -20.56
CA GLY A 101 3.64 14.79 -20.80
C GLY A 101 2.55 14.15 -19.92
N ASP A 102 1.36 13.98 -20.51
CA ASP A 102 0.19 13.44 -19.81
C ASP A 102 0.32 11.96 -19.41
N ALA A 103 1.29 11.24 -19.98
CA ALA A 103 1.58 9.86 -19.62
C ALA A 103 2.62 9.73 -18.47
N ALA A 104 3.17 10.84 -17.99
CA ALA A 104 4.15 10.83 -16.90
C ALA A 104 3.53 10.34 -15.59
N TYR A 105 4.28 9.51 -14.85
CA TYR A 105 3.90 9.03 -13.53
C TYR A 105 5.12 8.89 -12.64
N THR A 106 4.91 8.95 -11.33
CA THR A 106 6.01 8.86 -10.36
C THR A 106 5.96 7.52 -9.64
N ILE A 107 7.04 6.76 -9.76
CA ILE A 107 7.31 5.58 -8.93
C ILE A 107 8.10 6.05 -7.71
N ALA A 108 7.82 5.50 -6.55
CA ALA A 108 8.54 5.82 -5.33
C ALA A 108 8.71 4.63 -4.40
N TYR A 109 9.71 4.72 -3.55
CA TYR A 109 9.77 4.00 -2.30
C TYR A 109 9.30 4.91 -1.17
N VAL A 110 8.37 4.43 -0.36
CA VAL A 110 7.82 5.12 0.80
C VAL A 110 8.14 4.31 2.04
N THR A 111 8.80 4.93 3.01
CA THR A 111 9.01 4.33 4.34
C THR A 111 7.80 4.65 5.19
N LEU A 112 7.08 3.63 5.63
CA LEU A 112 5.92 3.73 6.51
C LEU A 112 6.32 4.11 7.94
N SER A 113 5.37 4.66 8.70
CA SER A 113 5.56 4.94 10.13
C SER A 113 5.90 3.69 10.94
N GLU A 114 5.48 2.51 10.49
CA GLU A 114 5.78 1.20 11.09
C GLU A 114 7.18 0.68 10.76
N GLY A 115 7.93 1.37 9.89
CA GLY A 115 9.31 1.05 9.51
C GLY A 115 9.52 0.45 8.12
N PRO A 116 8.67 -0.45 7.60
CA PRO A 116 8.89 -1.03 6.28
C PRO A 116 8.88 0.01 5.17
N THR A 117 9.73 -0.20 4.16
CA THR A 117 9.73 0.59 2.94
C THR A 117 9.08 -0.21 1.82
N LEU A 118 8.10 0.38 1.15
CA LEU A 118 7.38 -0.27 0.05
C LEU A 118 7.46 0.53 -1.25
N MET A 119 7.46 -0.17 -2.38
CA MET A 119 7.39 0.44 -3.71
C MET A 119 5.94 0.76 -4.04
N THR A 120 5.69 1.98 -4.54
CA THR A 120 4.36 2.49 -4.85
C THR A 120 4.39 3.54 -5.96
N ASN A 121 3.22 4.10 -6.29
CA ASN A 121 3.12 5.31 -7.09
C ASN A 121 2.73 6.50 -6.21
N LEU A 122 3.29 7.67 -6.54
CA LEU A 122 2.88 8.95 -5.98
C LEU A 122 1.84 9.60 -6.88
N VAL A 123 0.76 10.10 -6.29
CA VAL A 123 -0.39 10.69 -6.96
C VAL A 123 -0.83 11.98 -6.27
N GLY A 124 -1.64 12.80 -6.95
CA GLY A 124 -2.21 14.02 -6.34
C GLY A 124 -1.28 15.24 -6.35
N ALA A 125 -0.10 15.14 -6.97
CA ALA A 125 0.78 16.28 -7.24
C ALA A 125 1.54 16.07 -8.57
N PRO A 126 1.96 17.13 -9.23
CA PRO A 126 2.82 17.05 -10.42
C PRO A 126 4.14 16.33 -10.12
N PRO A 127 4.71 15.59 -11.08
CA PRO A 127 5.98 14.87 -10.87
C PRO A 127 7.14 15.75 -10.39
N ALA A 128 7.18 17.02 -10.78
CA ALA A 128 8.25 17.96 -10.41
C ALA A 128 8.17 18.43 -8.94
N ASP A 129 7.02 18.24 -8.28
CA ASP A 129 6.79 18.76 -6.93
C ASP A 129 7.18 17.77 -5.82
N TRP A 130 7.49 16.51 -6.19
CA TRP A 130 7.89 15.50 -5.23
C TRP A 130 9.31 15.73 -4.69
N ARG A 131 9.48 15.47 -3.40
CA ARG A 131 10.78 15.61 -2.70
C ARG A 131 11.02 14.39 -1.80
N ILE A 132 12.28 13.97 -1.73
CA ILE A 132 12.73 12.99 -0.74
C ILE A 132 12.49 13.55 0.66
N GLY A 133 12.00 12.75 1.59
CA GLY A 133 11.64 13.17 2.94
C GLY A 133 10.25 13.82 3.05
N GLN A 134 9.53 13.99 1.95
CA GLN A 134 8.18 14.56 1.97
C GLN A 134 7.20 13.62 2.69
N PRO A 135 6.40 14.14 3.66
CA PRO A 135 5.33 13.37 4.27
C PRO A 135 4.24 13.02 3.26
N VAL A 136 3.77 11.77 3.34
CA VAL A 136 2.73 11.23 2.46
C VAL A 136 1.75 10.37 3.24
N ARG A 137 0.56 10.20 2.67
CA ARG A 137 -0.47 9.29 3.18
C ARG A 137 -1.02 8.40 2.09
N VAL A 138 -1.46 7.20 2.47
CA VAL A 138 -2.03 6.22 1.56
C VAL A 138 -3.36 6.69 0.99
N VAL A 139 -3.60 6.37 -0.28
CA VAL A 139 -4.89 6.42 -0.97
C VAL A 139 -5.06 5.12 -1.76
N PHE A 140 -6.28 4.71 -1.98
CA PHE A 140 -6.59 3.47 -2.67
C PHE A 140 -7.19 3.78 -4.04
N VAL A 141 -6.45 3.45 -5.09
CA VAL A 141 -6.79 3.78 -6.47
C VAL A 141 -7.27 2.52 -7.19
N PRO A 142 -8.44 2.55 -7.87
CA PRO A 142 -8.94 1.38 -8.57
C PRO A 142 -8.04 1.02 -9.77
N ALA A 143 -7.66 -0.26 -9.85
CA ALA A 143 -7.01 -0.86 -11.01
C ALA A 143 -8.05 -1.48 -11.96
N GLU A 144 -7.61 -2.01 -13.10
CA GLU A 144 -8.45 -2.78 -14.01
C GLU A 144 -9.11 -3.95 -13.25
N GLY A 145 -10.42 -4.12 -13.44
CA GLY A 145 -11.21 -5.11 -12.71
C GLY A 145 -11.62 -4.70 -11.30
N GLY A 146 -11.40 -3.43 -10.91
CA GLY A 146 -11.92 -2.84 -9.67
C GLY A 146 -11.10 -3.12 -8.40
N GLN A 147 -9.96 -3.84 -8.50
CA GLN A 147 -9.06 -4.04 -7.36
C GLN A 147 -8.44 -2.71 -6.93
N ALA A 148 -8.59 -2.34 -5.66
CA ALA A 148 -7.93 -1.16 -5.13
C ALA A 148 -6.43 -1.41 -4.90
N VAL A 149 -5.61 -0.45 -5.34
CA VAL A 149 -4.15 -0.49 -5.21
C VAL A 149 -3.70 0.64 -4.29
N PRO A 150 -2.95 0.36 -3.22
CA PRO A 150 -2.40 1.41 -2.37
C PRO A 150 -1.39 2.27 -3.11
N MET A 151 -1.63 3.56 -3.15
CA MET A 151 -0.75 4.60 -3.66
C MET A 151 -0.61 5.69 -2.60
N PHE A 152 0.25 6.67 -2.82
CA PHE A 152 0.46 7.73 -1.83
C PHE A 152 0.29 9.12 -2.43
N ARG A 153 -0.27 10.03 -1.63
CA ARG A 153 -0.40 11.46 -1.96
C ARG A 153 0.26 12.31 -0.86
N PRO A 154 0.47 13.61 -1.09
CA PRO A 154 0.92 14.52 -0.02
C PRO A 154 0.02 14.40 1.22
N ALA A 155 0.61 14.45 2.41
CA ALA A 155 -0.09 14.34 3.69
C ALA A 155 -0.99 15.55 3.95
#